data_10b80de728d727381914b65d261ed1d1
#
_entry.id   10b80de728d727381914b65d261ed1d1
#
_cell.length_a   1.000
_cell.length_b   1.000
_cell.length_c   1.000
_cell.angle_alpha   90.00
_cell.angle_beta   90.00
_cell.angle_gamma   90.00
#
_symmetry.space_group_name_H-M   'P 1'
#
loop_
_entity.id
_entity.type
_entity.pdbx_description
1 polymer ?
#
loop_
_entity_poly.entity_id
_entity_poly.type
_entity_poly.pdbx_seq_one_letter_code
_entity_poly.pdbx_strand_id
1 'polypeptide(L)'
;ITLFVFWEGTTIASVILIFAARTERAYRAGMRYLVIQIGSGLFLLAGAVIYYAETGSIAFGAFDPATIAGALILLAFGIKCAFPLLHNWLEDAYPEATVTGTVILSAFTTKLAVYALARGFAGTEFLVPIGATMTAFPIFFAVIENDLRRVLSYSLNNQLGFMVVGIGIGTELSLSGTAAHAFCHVIYKALLFMSMGAVLYRTGTIKASELGGLY
;
A
#
# COMPACT_ATOMS: atom_id res chain seq x y z
N ILE A 1 20.23 -4.15 0.61
CA ILE A 1 20.43 -3.15 1.69
C ILE A 1 19.87 -1.80 1.26
N THR A 2 20.19 -1.27 0.08
CA THR A 2 19.67 0.02 -0.42
C THR A 2 18.14 0.08 -0.37
N LEU A 3 17.46 -0.98 -0.84
CA LEU A 3 15.99 -1.06 -0.76
C LEU A 3 15.50 -0.93 0.69
N PHE A 4 16.14 -1.60 1.65
CA PHE A 4 15.77 -1.52 3.07
C PHE A 4 15.86 -0.10 3.62
N VAL A 5 16.93 0.64 3.30
CA VAL A 5 17.09 2.04 3.77
C VAL A 5 15.95 2.93 3.26
N PHE A 6 15.61 2.82 1.97
CA PHE A 6 14.49 3.57 1.40
C PHE A 6 13.12 3.06 1.89
N TRP A 7 13.00 1.78 2.21
CA TRP A 7 11.79 1.17 2.78
C TRP A 7 11.46 1.78 4.14
N GLU A 8 12.46 1.86 5.02
CA GLU A 8 12.31 2.48 6.34
C GLU A 8 12.22 4.02 6.25
N GLY A 9 13.01 4.65 5.42
CA GLY A 9 12.94 6.08 5.18
C GLY A 9 11.55 6.52 4.72
N THR A 10 10.92 5.76 3.84
CA THR A 10 9.53 6.01 3.42
C THR A 10 8.54 5.84 4.57
N THR A 11 8.73 4.85 5.44
CA THR A 11 7.90 4.61 6.62
C THR A 11 7.95 5.80 7.57
N ILE A 12 9.16 6.27 7.91
CA ILE A 12 9.35 7.41 8.83
C ILE A 12 8.77 8.70 8.23
N ALA A 13 9.04 8.99 6.95
CA ALA A 13 8.48 10.16 6.28
C ALA A 13 6.96 10.12 6.23
N SER A 14 6.39 8.95 5.98
CA SER A 14 4.94 8.75 5.90
C SER A 14 4.22 8.96 7.23
N VAL A 15 4.78 8.46 8.34
CA VAL A 15 4.14 8.62 9.65
C VAL A 15 4.10 10.08 10.10
N ILE A 16 5.09 10.89 9.71
CA ILE A 16 5.10 12.33 9.98
C ILE A 16 3.90 13.01 9.32
N LEU A 17 3.53 12.61 8.08
CA LEU A 17 2.37 13.15 7.38
C LEU A 17 1.04 12.78 8.06
N ILE A 18 1.00 11.62 8.74
CA ILE A 18 -0.17 11.21 9.52
C ILE A 18 -0.24 12.03 10.82
N PHE A 19 0.86 12.10 11.57
CA PHE A 19 0.91 12.85 12.84
C PHE A 19 0.68 14.36 12.66
N ALA A 20 1.01 14.90 11.49
CA ALA A 20 0.79 16.31 11.16
C ALA A 20 -0.69 16.74 11.21
N ALA A 21 -1.64 15.80 11.16
CA ALA A 21 -3.07 16.08 11.37
C ALA A 21 -3.41 16.48 12.82
N ARG A 22 -2.53 16.18 13.80
CA ARG A 22 -2.60 16.61 15.21
C ARG A 22 -3.91 16.22 15.93
N THR A 23 -4.58 15.15 15.49
CA THR A 23 -5.75 14.59 16.14
C THR A 23 -5.39 13.33 16.91
N GLU A 24 -6.12 13.01 17.97
CA GLU A 24 -5.94 11.77 18.72
C GLU A 24 -6.15 10.52 17.84
N ARG A 25 -7.08 10.60 16.87
CA ARG A 25 -7.29 9.52 15.90
C ARG A 25 -6.08 9.34 14.99
N ALA A 26 -5.53 10.43 14.46
CA ALA A 26 -4.34 10.40 13.63
C ALA A 26 -3.13 9.85 14.40
N TYR A 27 -2.99 10.20 15.69
CA TYR A 27 -1.93 9.65 16.53
C TYR A 27 -2.04 8.14 16.70
N ARG A 28 -3.22 7.62 17.05
CA ARG A 28 -3.45 6.18 17.22
C ARG A 28 -3.27 5.42 15.90
N ALA A 29 -3.80 5.95 14.81
CA ALA A 29 -3.66 5.36 13.48
C ALA A 29 -2.19 5.38 13.01
N GLY A 30 -1.49 6.49 13.22
CA GLY A 30 -0.07 6.64 12.89
C GLY A 30 0.84 5.72 13.70
N MET A 31 0.56 5.51 14.99
CA MET A 31 1.30 4.54 15.82
C MET A 31 1.11 3.11 15.32
N ARG A 32 -0.11 2.72 14.99
CA ARG A 32 -0.41 1.40 14.39
C ARG A 32 0.31 1.23 13.05
N TYR A 33 0.22 2.24 12.19
CA TYR A 33 0.94 2.30 10.93
C TYR A 33 2.45 2.09 11.13
N LEU A 34 3.05 2.84 12.06
CA LEU A 34 4.49 2.80 12.33
C LEU A 34 4.93 1.40 12.77
N VAL A 35 4.25 0.80 13.74
CA VAL A 35 4.58 -0.53 14.26
C VAL A 35 4.51 -1.59 13.17
N ILE A 36 3.45 -1.59 12.36
CA ILE A 36 3.26 -2.56 11.27
C ILE A 36 4.33 -2.38 10.18
N GLN A 37 4.62 -1.13 9.80
CA GLN A 37 5.57 -0.85 8.73
C GLN A 37 7.03 -1.11 9.15
N ILE A 38 7.42 -0.80 10.40
CA ILE A 38 8.73 -1.18 10.95
C ILE A 38 8.82 -2.71 11.01
N GLY A 39 7.76 -3.40 11.42
CA GLY A 39 7.71 -4.86 11.38
C GLY A 39 7.96 -5.42 9.97
N SER A 40 7.37 -4.79 8.95
CA SER A 40 7.65 -5.10 7.54
C SER A 40 9.14 -4.95 7.21
N GLY A 41 9.77 -3.86 7.65
CA GLY A 41 11.20 -3.63 7.42
C GLY A 41 12.08 -4.65 8.14
N LEU A 42 11.72 -5.05 9.36
CA LEU A 42 12.45 -6.11 10.09
C LEU A 42 12.40 -7.45 9.33
N PHE A 43 11.25 -7.84 8.77
CA PHE A 43 11.14 -9.03 7.92
C PHE A 43 11.98 -8.89 6.65
N LEU A 44 11.99 -7.73 6.02
CA LEU A 44 12.83 -7.46 4.86
C LEU A 44 14.32 -7.59 5.19
N LEU A 45 14.76 -7.01 6.31
CA LEU A 45 16.14 -7.09 6.75
C LEU A 45 16.54 -8.53 7.09
N ALA A 46 15.72 -9.25 7.85
CA ALA A 46 15.96 -10.64 8.21
C ALA A 46 16.07 -11.52 6.95
N GLY A 47 15.13 -11.36 6.01
CA GLY A 47 15.18 -12.08 4.73
C GLY A 47 16.43 -11.76 3.91
N ALA A 48 16.81 -10.48 3.86
CA ALA A 48 18.03 -10.08 3.14
C ALA A 48 19.32 -10.62 3.77
N VAL A 49 19.40 -10.70 5.11
CA VAL A 49 20.54 -11.27 5.83
C VAL A 49 20.65 -12.78 5.57
N ILE A 50 19.52 -13.51 5.65
CA ILE A 50 19.49 -14.95 5.36
C ILE A 50 19.85 -15.20 3.90
N TYR A 51 19.28 -14.44 2.97
CA TYR A 51 19.61 -14.53 1.55
C TYR A 51 21.10 -14.32 1.27
N TYR A 52 21.70 -13.33 1.94
CA TYR A 52 23.14 -13.11 1.83
C TYR A 52 23.97 -14.26 2.41
N ALA A 53 23.54 -14.83 3.53
CA ALA A 53 24.24 -15.96 4.13
C ALA A 53 24.20 -17.23 3.24
N GLU A 54 23.10 -17.43 2.50
CA GLU A 54 22.89 -18.57 1.62
C GLU A 54 23.58 -18.40 0.25
N THR A 55 23.56 -17.19 -0.30
CA THR A 55 23.98 -16.94 -1.69
C THR A 55 25.29 -16.16 -1.84
N GLY A 56 25.74 -15.51 -0.77
CA GLY A 56 26.89 -14.57 -0.80
C GLY A 56 26.60 -13.28 -1.57
N SER A 57 25.36 -13.03 -2.01
CA SER A 57 24.98 -11.90 -2.84
C SER A 57 23.93 -11.02 -2.18
N ILE A 58 24.06 -9.71 -2.33
CA ILE A 58 23.05 -8.71 -1.91
C ILE A 58 22.28 -8.15 -3.12
N ALA A 59 22.46 -8.74 -4.30
CA ALA A 59 21.79 -8.29 -5.51
C ALA A 59 20.28 -8.50 -5.41
N PHE A 60 19.51 -7.49 -5.83
CA PHE A 60 18.08 -7.58 -5.90
C PHE A 60 17.66 -8.24 -7.22
N GLY A 61 17.25 -9.49 -7.16
CA GLY A 61 16.80 -10.30 -8.29
C GLY A 61 15.48 -10.99 -8.01
N ALA A 62 15.17 -12.03 -8.77
CA ALA A 62 14.05 -12.91 -8.47
C ALA A 62 14.36 -13.75 -7.22
N PHE A 63 13.39 -13.83 -6.32
CA PHE A 63 13.48 -14.63 -5.09
C PHE A 63 12.56 -15.84 -5.20
N ASP A 64 13.00 -16.96 -4.65
CA ASP A 64 12.17 -18.14 -4.51
C ASP A 64 11.33 -18.03 -3.23
N PRO A 65 10.00 -17.94 -3.34
CA PRO A 65 9.12 -17.84 -2.16
C PRO A 65 9.10 -19.10 -1.29
N ALA A 66 9.61 -20.22 -1.78
CA ALA A 66 9.73 -21.47 -1.01
C ALA A 66 10.90 -21.45 -0.02
N THR A 67 11.86 -20.57 -0.19
CA THR A 67 12.98 -20.39 0.75
C THR A 67 12.56 -19.53 1.94
N ILE A 68 13.21 -19.71 3.09
CA ILE A 68 12.95 -18.88 4.29
C ILE A 68 13.24 -17.40 3.98
N ALA A 69 14.34 -17.13 3.28
CA ALA A 69 14.71 -15.79 2.87
C ALA A 69 13.64 -15.16 1.97
N GLY A 70 13.22 -15.88 0.93
CA GLY A 70 12.20 -15.40 0.00
C GLY A 70 10.83 -15.22 0.65
N ALA A 71 10.42 -16.13 1.53
CA ALA A 71 9.17 -16.02 2.28
C ALA A 71 9.14 -14.79 3.19
N LEU A 72 10.22 -14.46 3.90
CA LEU A 72 10.33 -13.26 4.74
C LEU A 72 10.30 -11.97 3.90
N ILE A 73 11.02 -11.95 2.77
CA ILE A 73 11.01 -10.81 1.85
C ILE A 73 9.61 -10.62 1.27
N LEU A 74 8.94 -11.72 0.87
CA LEU A 74 7.59 -11.66 0.34
C LEU A 74 6.58 -11.17 1.38
N LEU A 75 6.69 -11.65 2.63
CA LEU A 75 5.87 -11.16 3.74
C LEU A 75 6.06 -9.65 3.97
N ALA A 76 7.30 -9.17 3.93
CA ALA A 76 7.62 -7.75 4.04
C ALA A 76 6.94 -6.93 2.94
N PHE A 77 7.03 -7.39 1.70
CA PHE A 77 6.38 -6.73 0.57
C PHE A 77 4.86 -6.80 0.65
N GLY A 78 4.32 -7.94 1.10
CA GLY A 78 2.89 -8.14 1.31
C GLY A 78 2.29 -7.22 2.38
N ILE A 79 2.97 -7.01 3.50
CA ILE A 79 2.55 -6.06 4.53
C ILE A 79 2.44 -4.64 3.94
N LYS A 80 3.47 -4.16 3.26
CA LYS A 80 3.46 -2.81 2.66
C LYS A 80 2.54 -2.70 1.45
N CYS A 81 2.26 -3.81 0.75
CA CYS A 81 1.28 -3.89 -0.34
C CYS A 81 -0.16 -4.06 0.16
N ALA A 82 -0.37 -4.18 1.47
CA ALA A 82 -1.67 -4.38 2.11
C ALA A 82 -2.37 -5.69 1.67
N PHE A 83 -1.66 -6.82 1.74
CA PHE A 83 -2.22 -8.15 1.50
C PHE A 83 -3.39 -8.46 2.43
N PRO A 84 -4.27 -9.41 2.08
CA PRO A 84 -5.39 -9.79 2.93
C PRO A 84 -4.92 -10.09 4.36
N LEU A 85 -5.69 -9.64 5.36
CA LEU A 85 -5.38 -9.67 6.80
C LEU A 85 -4.26 -8.72 7.25
N LEU A 86 -3.46 -8.17 6.34
CA LEU A 86 -2.36 -7.25 6.63
C LEU A 86 -2.63 -5.80 6.16
N HIS A 87 -3.87 -5.51 5.75
CA HIS A 87 -4.27 -4.25 5.09
C HIS A 87 -4.81 -3.17 6.03
N ASN A 88 -5.24 -3.52 7.24
CA ASN A 88 -5.98 -2.62 8.15
C ASN A 88 -5.27 -1.29 8.43
N TRP A 89 -3.95 -1.27 8.40
CA TRP A 89 -3.17 -0.06 8.59
C TRP A 89 -3.46 1.01 7.52
N LEU A 90 -3.82 0.59 6.32
CA LEU A 90 -4.08 1.49 5.19
C LEU A 90 -5.42 2.22 5.36
N GLU A 91 -6.48 1.48 5.67
CA GLU A 91 -7.82 2.01 5.90
C GLU A 91 -7.92 2.85 7.18
N ASP A 92 -7.04 2.57 8.17
CA ASP A 92 -6.98 3.36 9.40
C ASP A 92 -6.18 4.65 9.24
N ALA A 93 -5.02 4.59 8.57
CA ALA A 93 -4.06 5.69 8.55
C ALA A 93 -4.34 6.74 7.48
N TYR A 94 -4.74 6.34 6.28
CA TYR A 94 -4.89 7.27 5.17
C TYR A 94 -6.03 8.28 5.35
N PRO A 95 -7.21 7.90 5.85
CA PRO A 95 -8.27 8.86 6.13
C PRO A 95 -7.91 9.88 7.21
N GLU A 96 -7.09 9.49 8.17
CA GLU A 96 -6.72 10.32 9.33
C GLU A 96 -5.52 11.25 9.07
N ALA A 97 -4.77 11.04 7.98
CA ALA A 97 -3.66 11.92 7.61
C ALA A 97 -4.16 13.31 7.18
N THR A 98 -3.26 14.30 7.11
CA THR A 98 -3.59 15.61 6.55
C THR A 98 -4.10 15.49 5.12
N VAL A 99 -4.86 16.48 4.64
CA VAL A 99 -5.40 16.49 3.27
C VAL A 99 -4.31 16.28 2.23
N THR A 100 -3.22 17.05 2.32
CA THR A 100 -2.07 16.93 1.42
C THR A 100 -1.25 15.66 1.69
N GLY A 101 -1.12 15.27 2.96
CA GLY A 101 -0.41 14.05 3.36
C GLY A 101 -1.03 12.80 2.75
N THR A 102 -2.35 12.68 2.76
CA THR A 102 -3.04 11.52 2.16
C THR A 102 -2.79 11.41 0.65
N VAL A 103 -2.70 12.53 -0.05
CA VAL A 103 -2.36 12.54 -1.49
C VAL A 103 -1.01 11.87 -1.73
N ILE A 104 0.03 12.27 -0.96
CA ILE A 104 1.38 11.71 -1.07
C ILE A 104 1.39 10.23 -0.64
N LEU A 105 0.75 9.91 0.47
CA LEU A 105 0.65 8.52 0.97
C LEU A 105 0.01 7.60 -0.06
N SER A 106 -1.10 8.01 -0.67
CA SER A 106 -1.80 7.21 -1.67
C SER A 106 -1.02 7.03 -2.97
N ALA A 107 -0.21 8.02 -3.33
CA ALA A 107 0.58 8.01 -4.56
C ALA A 107 1.79 7.06 -4.46
N PHE A 108 2.56 7.10 -3.38
CA PHE A 108 3.90 6.52 -3.37
C PHE A 108 4.08 5.31 -2.47
N THR A 109 3.50 5.27 -1.26
CA THR A 109 3.84 4.29 -0.22
C THR A 109 3.65 2.84 -0.68
N THR A 110 2.48 2.51 -1.20
CA THR A 110 2.15 1.15 -1.63
C THR A 110 2.79 0.78 -2.98
N LYS A 111 3.11 1.77 -3.83
CA LYS A 111 3.72 1.52 -5.15
C LYS A 111 5.16 1.07 -5.06
N LEU A 112 5.87 1.46 -4.01
CA LEU A 112 7.18 0.90 -3.70
C LEU A 112 7.10 -0.63 -3.51
N ALA A 113 6.07 -1.10 -2.81
CA ALA A 113 5.85 -2.54 -2.62
C ALA A 113 5.44 -3.25 -3.91
N VAL A 114 4.58 -2.63 -4.73
CA VAL A 114 4.20 -3.15 -6.05
C VAL A 114 5.43 -3.30 -6.96
N TYR A 115 6.29 -2.28 -6.98
CA TYR A 115 7.55 -2.34 -7.73
C TYR A 115 8.48 -3.46 -7.23
N ALA A 116 8.61 -3.59 -5.91
CA ALA A 116 9.44 -4.62 -5.30
C ALA A 116 8.91 -6.03 -5.60
N LEU A 117 7.58 -6.24 -5.52
CA LEU A 117 6.91 -7.48 -5.89
C LEU A 117 7.12 -7.81 -7.37
N ALA A 118 6.95 -6.83 -8.27
CA ALA A 118 7.13 -7.04 -9.71
C ALA A 118 8.57 -7.44 -10.07
N ARG A 119 9.56 -6.92 -9.34
CA ARG A 119 10.97 -7.30 -9.55
C ARG A 119 11.38 -8.60 -8.88
N GLY A 120 10.82 -8.88 -7.69
CA GLY A 120 11.27 -10.01 -6.88
C GLY A 120 10.46 -11.29 -7.07
N PHE A 121 9.19 -11.18 -7.45
CA PHE A 121 8.24 -12.29 -7.42
C PHE A 121 7.33 -12.36 -8.65
N ALA A 122 7.77 -11.83 -9.80
CA ALA A 122 7.02 -11.95 -11.04
C ALA A 122 6.81 -13.43 -11.43
N GLY A 123 5.60 -13.80 -11.84
CA GLY A 123 5.26 -15.17 -12.21
C GLY A 123 5.02 -16.12 -11.03
N THR A 124 4.91 -15.58 -9.81
CA THR A 124 4.59 -16.37 -8.62
C THR A 124 3.07 -16.61 -8.56
N GLU A 125 2.62 -17.77 -9.02
CA GLU A 125 1.19 -18.07 -9.24
C GLU A 125 0.29 -17.85 -8.02
N PHE A 126 0.76 -18.12 -6.80
CA PHE A 126 -0.06 -17.92 -5.61
C PHE A 126 -0.36 -16.43 -5.30
N LEU A 127 0.30 -15.48 -5.94
CA LEU A 127 -0.07 -14.07 -5.88
C LEU A 127 -1.40 -13.78 -6.60
N VAL A 128 -1.80 -14.63 -7.55
CA VAL A 128 -3.06 -14.46 -8.27
C VAL A 128 -4.28 -14.54 -7.34
N PRO A 129 -4.47 -15.61 -6.54
CA PRO A 129 -5.58 -15.67 -5.57
C PRO A 129 -5.47 -14.61 -4.47
N ILE A 130 -4.26 -14.22 -4.03
CA ILE A 130 -4.06 -13.13 -3.08
C ILE A 130 -4.58 -11.82 -3.69
N GLY A 131 -4.15 -11.47 -4.90
CA GLY A 131 -4.58 -10.25 -5.57
C GLY A 131 -6.07 -10.25 -5.91
N ALA A 132 -6.63 -11.41 -6.29
CA ALA A 132 -8.07 -11.56 -6.51
C ALA A 132 -8.86 -11.27 -5.22
N THR A 133 -8.40 -11.77 -4.07
CA THR A 133 -9.00 -11.49 -2.77
C THR A 133 -8.90 -10.00 -2.42
N MET A 134 -7.73 -9.38 -2.63
CA MET A 134 -7.54 -7.92 -2.45
C MET A 134 -8.45 -7.10 -3.36
N THR A 135 -8.77 -7.60 -4.54
CA THR A 135 -9.68 -6.92 -5.46
C THR A 135 -11.13 -7.03 -5.00
N ALA A 136 -11.57 -8.21 -4.58
CA ALA A 136 -12.97 -8.47 -4.25
C ALA A 136 -13.37 -7.95 -2.87
N PHE A 137 -12.58 -8.27 -1.84
CA PHE A 137 -12.93 -8.04 -0.43
C PHE A 137 -13.17 -6.56 -0.07
N PRO A 138 -12.29 -5.58 -0.43
CA PRO A 138 -12.47 -4.20 0.00
C PRO A 138 -13.70 -3.51 -0.59
N ILE A 139 -14.22 -4.01 -1.72
CA ILE A 139 -15.41 -3.43 -2.38
C ILE A 139 -16.63 -3.52 -1.47
N PHE A 140 -16.82 -4.64 -0.76
CA PHE A 140 -17.96 -4.80 0.15
C PHE A 140 -17.93 -3.75 1.26
N PHE A 141 -16.76 -3.43 1.80
CA PHE A 141 -16.61 -2.39 2.81
C PHE A 141 -16.76 -1.00 2.22
N ALA A 142 -16.22 -0.76 1.02
CA ALA A 142 -16.37 0.53 0.34
C ALA A 142 -17.82 0.91 0.07
N VAL A 143 -18.70 -0.08 -0.22
CA VAL A 143 -20.12 0.17 -0.51
C VAL A 143 -20.91 0.59 0.73
N ILE A 144 -20.57 0.07 1.90
CA ILE A 144 -21.28 0.38 3.16
C ILE A 144 -20.65 1.54 3.93
N GLU A 145 -19.48 2.02 3.50
CA GLU A 145 -18.75 3.08 4.19
C GLU A 145 -19.35 4.47 3.86
N ASN A 146 -19.46 5.31 4.87
CA ASN A 146 -19.99 6.67 4.76
C ASN A 146 -18.90 7.76 4.67
N ASP A 147 -17.68 7.45 5.14
CA ASP A 147 -16.53 8.35 5.03
C ASP A 147 -15.89 8.23 3.65
N LEU A 148 -15.97 9.29 2.85
CA LEU A 148 -15.46 9.28 1.47
C LEU A 148 -13.94 9.04 1.37
N ARG A 149 -13.15 9.45 2.36
CA ARG A 149 -11.70 9.17 2.37
C ARG A 149 -11.43 7.71 2.68
N ARG A 150 -12.25 7.07 3.53
CA ARG A 150 -12.20 5.63 3.77
C ARG A 150 -12.62 4.83 2.55
N VAL A 151 -13.68 5.24 1.88
CA VAL A 151 -14.10 4.65 0.58
C VAL A 151 -12.92 4.65 -0.40
N LEU A 152 -12.20 5.77 -0.49
CA LEU A 152 -11.02 5.86 -1.36
C LEU A 152 -9.86 4.96 -0.90
N SER A 153 -9.71 4.71 0.40
CA SER A 153 -8.69 3.79 0.93
C SER A 153 -9.02 2.33 0.59
N TYR A 154 -10.27 1.90 0.77
CA TYR A 154 -10.73 0.58 0.30
C TYR A 154 -10.57 0.41 -1.21
N SER A 155 -10.95 1.43 -1.97
CA SER A 155 -10.76 1.44 -3.42
C SER A 155 -9.27 1.42 -3.81
N LEU A 156 -8.36 1.94 -2.99
CA LEU A 156 -6.92 1.85 -3.24
C LEU A 156 -6.45 0.39 -3.09
N ASN A 157 -6.87 -0.28 -2.03
CA ASN A 157 -6.55 -1.70 -1.81
C ASN A 157 -7.09 -2.59 -2.93
N ASN A 158 -8.32 -2.35 -3.38
CA ASN A 158 -8.89 -3.02 -4.55
C ASN A 158 -8.00 -2.88 -5.79
N GLN A 159 -7.51 -1.69 -6.10
CA GLN A 159 -6.65 -1.47 -7.26
C GLN A 159 -5.25 -2.09 -7.12
N LEU A 160 -4.71 -2.16 -5.90
CA LEU A 160 -3.49 -2.91 -5.63
C LEU A 160 -3.67 -4.40 -5.94
N GLY A 161 -4.87 -4.95 -5.67
CA GLY A 161 -5.21 -6.32 -6.00
C GLY A 161 -5.01 -6.64 -7.49
N PHE A 162 -5.49 -5.76 -8.39
CA PHE A 162 -5.26 -5.93 -9.84
C PHE A 162 -3.77 -5.94 -10.19
N MET A 163 -2.98 -5.08 -9.56
CA MET A 163 -1.53 -5.05 -9.80
C MET A 163 -0.86 -6.33 -9.31
N VAL A 164 -1.27 -6.86 -8.15
CA VAL A 164 -0.74 -8.11 -7.59
C VAL A 164 -1.11 -9.31 -8.47
N VAL A 165 -2.35 -9.37 -9.01
CA VAL A 165 -2.74 -10.38 -10.00
C VAL A 165 -1.84 -10.32 -11.24
N GLY A 166 -1.62 -9.13 -11.80
CA GLY A 166 -0.76 -8.95 -12.96
C GLY A 166 0.68 -9.39 -12.72
N ILE A 167 1.21 -9.17 -11.51
CA ILE A 167 2.54 -9.65 -11.09
C ILE A 167 2.53 -11.18 -10.99
N GLY A 168 1.48 -11.76 -10.40
CA GLY A 168 1.35 -13.20 -10.24
C GLY A 168 1.29 -13.96 -11.57
N ILE A 169 0.63 -13.39 -12.60
CA ILE A 169 0.61 -13.94 -13.97
C ILE A 169 2.01 -13.93 -14.59
N GLY A 170 2.79 -12.88 -14.37
CA GLY A 170 4.21 -12.81 -14.71
C GLY A 170 4.55 -12.74 -16.20
N THR A 171 3.58 -12.67 -17.12
CA THR A 171 3.88 -12.49 -18.53
C THR A 171 4.37 -11.06 -18.80
N GLU A 172 5.13 -10.86 -19.86
CA GLU A 172 5.63 -9.53 -20.25
C GLU A 172 4.47 -8.53 -20.44
N LEU A 173 3.38 -8.98 -21.06
CA LEU A 173 2.17 -8.16 -21.24
C LEU A 173 1.53 -7.80 -19.91
N SER A 174 1.40 -8.76 -18.97
CA SER A 174 0.80 -8.50 -17.66
C SER A 174 1.65 -7.57 -16.79
N LEU A 175 2.96 -7.71 -16.84
CA LEU A 175 3.90 -6.83 -16.12
C LEU A 175 3.89 -5.41 -16.70
N SER A 176 3.89 -5.28 -18.02
CA SER A 176 3.75 -3.98 -18.71
C SER A 176 2.40 -3.32 -18.37
N GLY A 177 1.31 -4.09 -18.39
CA GLY A 177 -0.02 -3.65 -17.97
C GLY A 177 -0.05 -3.20 -16.51
N THR A 178 0.59 -3.95 -15.61
CA THR A 178 0.72 -3.61 -14.19
C THR A 178 1.48 -2.30 -13.99
N ALA A 179 2.59 -2.10 -14.70
CA ALA A 179 3.37 -0.86 -14.63
C ALA A 179 2.56 0.34 -15.13
N ALA A 180 1.88 0.21 -16.28
CA ALA A 180 1.00 1.24 -16.81
C ALA A 180 -0.16 1.55 -15.85
N HIS A 181 -0.80 0.51 -15.28
CA HIS A 181 -1.86 0.68 -14.29
C HIS A 181 -1.35 1.39 -13.03
N ALA A 182 -0.18 1.00 -12.51
CA ALA A 182 0.41 1.63 -11.34
C ALA A 182 0.67 3.13 -11.58
N PHE A 183 1.18 3.50 -12.75
CA PHE A 183 1.41 4.89 -13.14
C PHE A 183 0.10 5.69 -13.21
N CYS A 184 -0.88 5.20 -13.95
CA CYS A 184 -2.19 5.85 -14.03
C CYS A 184 -2.86 5.95 -12.67
N HIS A 185 -2.76 4.91 -11.84
CA HIS A 185 -3.33 4.86 -10.50
C HIS A 185 -2.73 5.93 -9.57
N VAL A 186 -1.44 6.19 -9.64
CA VAL A 186 -0.80 7.30 -8.88
C VAL A 186 -1.50 8.62 -9.19
N ILE A 187 -1.71 8.92 -10.47
CA ILE A 187 -2.28 10.19 -10.92
C ILE A 187 -3.75 10.32 -10.49
N TYR A 188 -4.60 9.35 -10.84
CA TYR A 188 -6.04 9.50 -10.56
C TYR A 188 -6.38 9.33 -9.07
N LYS A 189 -5.63 8.52 -8.31
CA LYS A 189 -5.84 8.44 -6.85
C LYS A 189 -5.41 9.70 -6.13
N ALA A 190 -4.29 10.29 -6.53
CA ALA A 190 -3.88 11.59 -6.02
C ALA A 190 -4.97 12.65 -6.26
N LEU A 191 -5.52 12.70 -7.48
CA LEU A 191 -6.63 13.59 -7.83
C LEU A 191 -7.87 13.34 -6.96
N LEU A 192 -8.28 12.08 -6.79
CA LEU A 192 -9.46 11.73 -5.99
C LEU A 192 -9.29 12.13 -4.51
N PHE A 193 -8.14 11.83 -3.90
CA PHE A 193 -7.88 12.28 -2.53
C PHE A 193 -7.78 13.80 -2.41
N MET A 194 -7.23 14.47 -3.40
CA MET A 194 -7.19 15.94 -3.46
C MET A 194 -8.60 16.53 -3.53
N SER A 195 -9.47 15.96 -4.36
CA SER A 195 -10.86 16.38 -4.50
C SER A 195 -11.63 16.19 -3.20
N MET A 196 -11.50 15.02 -2.55
CA MET A 196 -12.13 14.76 -1.24
C MET A 196 -11.54 15.65 -0.15
N GLY A 197 -10.27 15.97 -0.23
CA GLY A 197 -9.65 16.95 0.65
C GLY A 197 -10.20 18.37 0.48
N ALA A 198 -10.48 18.78 -0.74
CA ALA A 198 -11.12 20.06 -1.05
C ALA A 198 -12.56 20.10 -0.50
N VAL A 199 -13.31 19.00 -0.64
CA VAL A 199 -14.66 18.89 -0.04
C VAL A 199 -14.58 19.05 1.48
N LEU A 200 -13.70 18.30 2.15
CA LEU A 200 -13.51 18.42 3.60
C LEU A 200 -13.14 19.84 4.03
N TYR A 201 -12.24 20.49 3.30
CA TYR A 201 -11.80 21.86 3.60
C TYR A 201 -12.94 22.87 3.48
N ARG A 202 -13.81 22.70 2.48
CA ARG A 202 -14.92 23.66 2.20
C ARG A 202 -16.16 23.42 3.06
N THR A 203 -16.48 22.18 3.39
CA THR A 203 -17.72 21.80 4.08
C THR A 203 -17.53 21.45 5.56
N GLY A 204 -16.30 21.15 5.99
CA GLY A 204 -16.00 20.65 7.34
C GLY A 204 -16.40 19.21 7.58
N THR A 205 -17.05 18.53 6.63
CA THR A 205 -17.45 17.11 6.73
C THR A 205 -16.97 16.32 5.52
N ILE A 206 -16.85 15.00 5.71
CA ILE A 206 -16.46 14.04 4.67
C ILE A 206 -17.48 12.90 4.57
N LYS A 207 -18.52 12.93 5.37
CA LYS A 207 -19.55 11.91 5.37
C LYS A 207 -20.53 12.14 4.22
N ALA A 208 -20.69 11.12 3.35
CA ALA A 208 -21.55 11.20 2.18
C ALA A 208 -22.99 11.59 2.53
N SER A 209 -23.53 11.09 3.64
CA SER A 209 -24.90 11.38 4.11
C SER A 209 -25.11 12.84 4.56
N GLU A 210 -24.06 13.58 4.84
CA GLU A 210 -24.09 14.98 5.26
C GLU A 210 -23.78 15.96 4.13
N LEU A 211 -23.43 15.44 2.93
CA LEU A 211 -23.05 16.23 1.77
C LEU A 211 -24.22 16.36 0.80
N GLY A 212 -24.51 17.59 0.41
CA GLY A 212 -25.53 17.91 -0.58
C GLY A 212 -25.44 19.40 -0.98
N GLY A 213 -26.04 19.76 -2.11
CA GLY A 213 -26.12 21.16 -2.55
C GLY A 213 -24.77 21.83 -2.88
N LEU A 214 -23.78 21.04 -3.33
CA LEU A 214 -22.42 21.52 -3.64
C LEU A 214 -22.26 21.98 -5.09
N TYR A 215 -23.25 22.61 -5.68
CA TYR A 215 -23.25 23.12 -7.05
C TYR A 215 -23.25 24.63 -7.07
#